data_815cb82a04da43dd9e39bc9877fb34fa
#
_entry.id   815cb82a04da43dd9e39bc9877fb34fa
#
_cell.length_a   1.000
_cell.length_b   1.000
_cell.length_c   1.000
_cell.angle_alpha   90.00
_cell.angle_beta   90.00
_cell.angle_gamma   90.00
#
_symmetry.space_group_name_H-M   'P 1'
#
loop_
_entity.id
_entity.type
_entity.pdbx_description
1 polymer ?
#
loop_
_entity_poly.entity_id
_entity_poly.type
_entity_poly.pdbx_seq_one_letter_code
_entity_poly.pdbx_strand_id
1 'polypeptide(L)'
;MPKQERKKLISTLKTAEDNMAWLVRNYDRLKRKYGDSWVAVRDGKVVAADKDHARLLQILKEIGGSNEPAIAIDFISTVPPNFLL
;
A
#
# COMPACT_ATOMS: atom_id res chain seq x y z
N MET A 1 14.13 -9.84 25.10
CA MET A 1 13.20 -8.89 24.48
C MET A 1 11.93 -8.76 25.32
N PRO A 2 11.53 -7.55 25.67
CA PRO A 2 10.29 -7.35 26.42
C PRO A 2 9.08 -7.87 25.63
N LYS A 3 8.12 -8.44 26.33
CA LYS A 3 6.91 -9.00 25.71
C LYS A 3 6.13 -7.97 24.92
N GLN A 4 6.15 -6.71 25.34
CA GLN A 4 5.42 -5.63 24.68
C GLN A 4 5.99 -5.30 23.29
N GLU A 5 7.30 -5.34 23.13
CA GLU A 5 7.94 -5.10 21.83
C GLU A 5 7.61 -6.21 20.85
N ARG A 6 7.54 -7.45 21.33
CA ARG A 6 7.15 -8.59 20.51
C ARG A 6 5.74 -8.45 19.97
N LYS A 7 4.79 -8.06 20.83
CA LYS A 7 3.40 -7.84 20.43
C LYS A 7 3.29 -6.74 19.41
N LYS A 8 4.01 -5.65 19.61
CA LYS A 8 3.99 -4.51 18.71
C LYS A 8 4.51 -4.87 17.32
N LEU A 9 5.59 -5.64 17.25
CA LEU A 9 6.19 -6.07 15.99
C LEU A 9 5.23 -6.99 15.21
N ILE A 10 4.65 -7.97 15.89
CA ILE A 10 3.70 -8.90 15.28
C ILE A 10 2.46 -8.15 14.76
N SER A 11 1.94 -7.21 15.56
CA SER A 11 0.78 -6.40 15.19
C SER A 11 1.06 -5.56 13.94
N THR A 12 2.24 -4.97 13.84
CA THR A 12 2.64 -4.18 12.69
C THR A 12 2.72 -5.00 11.42
N LEU A 13 3.33 -6.19 11.48
CA LEU A 13 3.42 -7.09 10.34
C LEU A 13 2.05 -7.55 9.88
N LYS A 14 1.18 -7.90 10.83
CA LYS A 14 -0.18 -8.31 10.49
C LYS A 14 -0.96 -7.20 9.81
N THR A 15 -0.82 -5.97 10.28
CA THR A 15 -1.48 -4.81 9.69
C THR A 15 -1.02 -4.56 8.26
N ALA A 16 0.28 -4.70 8.00
CA ALA A 16 0.83 -4.57 6.66
C ALA A 16 0.29 -5.65 5.73
N GLU A 17 0.21 -6.89 6.20
CA GLU A 17 -0.36 -8.00 5.45
C GLU A 17 -1.85 -7.77 5.16
N ASP A 18 -2.60 -7.27 6.13
CA ASP A 18 -4.02 -6.97 5.97
C ASP A 18 -4.23 -5.88 4.92
N ASN A 19 -3.40 -4.85 4.92
CA ASN A 19 -3.48 -3.78 3.94
C ASN A 19 -3.16 -4.28 2.54
N MET A 20 -2.16 -5.15 2.39
CA MET A 20 -1.82 -5.74 1.10
C MET A 20 -2.94 -6.68 0.63
N ALA A 21 -3.52 -7.46 1.53
CA ALA A 21 -4.64 -8.35 1.19
C ALA A 21 -5.84 -7.54 0.72
N TRP A 22 -6.13 -6.41 1.35
CA TRP A 22 -7.19 -5.51 0.93
C TRP A 22 -6.92 -4.98 -0.48
N LEU A 23 -5.69 -4.57 -0.74
CA LEU A 23 -5.29 -4.05 -2.06
C LEU A 23 -5.52 -5.11 -3.15
N VAL A 24 -5.09 -6.34 -2.89
CA VAL A 24 -5.25 -7.45 -3.85
C VAL A 24 -6.72 -7.74 -4.11
N ARG A 25 -7.54 -7.80 -3.06
CA ARG A 25 -8.97 -8.08 -3.21
C ARG A 25 -9.71 -6.98 -3.97
N ASN A 26 -9.22 -5.75 -3.89
CA ASN A 26 -9.87 -4.61 -4.52
C ASN A 26 -9.13 -4.15 -5.78
N TYR A 27 -8.21 -4.96 -6.30
CA TYR A 27 -7.34 -4.58 -7.40
C TYR A 27 -8.13 -4.11 -8.64
N ASP A 28 -9.17 -4.85 -9.01
CA ASP A 28 -9.98 -4.50 -10.19
C ASP A 28 -10.66 -3.14 -10.03
N ARG A 29 -11.15 -2.84 -8.82
CA ARG A 29 -11.76 -1.55 -8.53
C ARG A 29 -10.72 -0.44 -8.53
N LEU A 30 -9.55 -0.71 -7.96
CA LEU A 30 -8.44 0.24 -7.94
C LEU A 30 -7.93 0.51 -9.36
N LYS A 31 -7.93 -0.51 -10.21
CA LYS A 31 -7.53 -0.39 -11.61
C LYS A 31 -8.40 0.62 -12.37
N ARG A 32 -9.71 0.63 -12.10
CA ARG A 32 -10.64 1.57 -12.73
C ARG A 32 -10.42 3.01 -12.28
N LYS A 33 -10.01 3.20 -11.03
CA LYS A 33 -9.86 4.53 -10.44
C LYS A 33 -8.44 5.05 -10.50
N TYR A 34 -7.45 4.18 -10.33
CA TYR A 34 -6.04 4.56 -10.20
C TYR A 34 -5.14 3.81 -11.19
N GLY A 35 -5.68 3.39 -12.33
CA GLY A 35 -4.91 2.61 -13.31
C GLY A 35 -3.60 3.31 -13.69
N ASP A 36 -2.52 2.50 -13.77
CA ASP A 36 -1.16 2.94 -14.10
C ASP A 36 -0.63 3.97 -13.11
N SER A 37 -0.98 3.80 -11.83
CA SER A 37 -0.51 4.66 -10.75
C SER A 37 -0.04 3.82 -9.57
N TRP A 38 0.84 4.42 -8.76
CA TRP A 38 1.21 3.87 -7.46
C TRP A 38 0.15 4.25 -6.45
N VAL A 39 -0.23 3.31 -5.59
CA VAL A 39 -1.20 3.57 -4.52
C VAL A 39 -0.61 3.16 -3.18
N ALA A 40 -0.98 3.90 -2.14
CA ALA A 40 -0.66 3.57 -0.76
C ALA A 40 -1.97 3.30 -0.02
N VAL A 41 -2.04 2.16 0.65
CA VAL A 41 -3.25 1.68 1.32
C VAL A 41 -2.99 1.54 2.82
N ARG A 42 -3.94 2.04 3.61
CA ARG A 42 -3.93 1.90 5.06
C ARG A 42 -5.37 1.83 5.56
N ASP A 43 -5.63 0.88 6.48
CA ASP A 43 -6.94 0.72 7.13
C ASP A 43 -8.09 0.58 6.13
N GLY A 44 -7.88 -0.20 5.07
CA GLY A 44 -8.92 -0.49 4.09
C GLY A 44 -9.29 0.68 3.20
N LYS A 45 -8.34 1.59 2.95
CA LYS A 45 -8.57 2.72 2.05
C LYS A 45 -7.27 3.19 1.41
N VAL A 46 -7.39 3.82 0.26
CA VAL A 46 -6.27 4.46 -0.41
C VAL A 46 -6.02 5.81 0.26
N VAL A 47 -4.83 6.00 0.83
CA VAL A 47 -4.46 7.24 1.50
C VAL A 47 -3.67 8.18 0.60
N ALA A 48 -3.07 7.66 -0.46
CA ALA A 48 -2.35 8.46 -1.44
C ALA A 48 -2.22 7.69 -2.74
N ALA A 49 -2.10 8.41 -3.86
CA ALA A 49 -1.89 7.83 -5.17
C ALA A 49 -1.15 8.83 -6.06
N ASP A 50 -0.22 8.32 -6.89
CA ASP A 50 0.48 9.16 -7.87
C ASP A 50 1.12 8.26 -8.91
N LYS A 51 1.30 8.76 -10.11
CA LYS A 51 1.94 8.03 -11.19
C LYS A 51 3.44 7.87 -10.98
N ASP A 52 4.04 8.79 -10.22
CA ASP A 52 5.46 8.80 -9.89
C ASP A 52 5.65 8.26 -8.47
N HIS A 53 6.46 7.20 -8.34
CA HIS A 53 6.73 6.57 -7.05
C HIS A 53 7.38 7.54 -6.06
N ALA A 54 8.35 8.33 -6.52
CA ALA A 54 9.04 9.28 -5.65
C ALA A 54 8.07 10.34 -5.14
N ARG A 55 7.16 10.78 -5.98
CA ARG A 55 6.15 11.76 -5.61
C ARG A 55 5.15 11.18 -4.61
N LEU A 56 4.78 9.92 -4.78
CA LEU A 56 3.92 9.23 -3.81
C LEU A 56 4.58 9.22 -2.44
N LEU A 57 5.86 8.87 -2.36
CA LEU A 57 6.59 8.86 -1.09
C LEU A 57 6.64 10.24 -0.46
N GLN A 58 6.78 11.29 -1.26
CA GLN A 58 6.76 12.66 -0.79
C GLN A 58 5.39 13.03 -0.21
N ILE A 59 4.31 12.66 -0.88
CA ILE A 59 2.95 12.88 -0.38
C ILE A 59 2.75 12.19 0.95
N LEU A 60 3.19 10.94 1.07
CA LEU A 60 3.10 10.18 2.32
C LEU A 60 3.86 10.86 3.45
N LYS A 61 5.02 11.40 3.14
CA LYS A 61 5.85 12.13 4.11
C LYS A 61 5.12 13.37 4.61
N GLU A 62 4.46 14.11 3.72
CA GLU A 62 3.72 15.32 4.07
C GLU A 62 2.52 15.04 4.95
N ILE A 63 1.83 13.93 4.73
CA ILE A 63 0.68 13.56 5.57
C ILE A 63 1.07 12.77 6.81
N GLY A 64 2.38 12.59 7.05
CA GLY A 64 2.88 11.91 8.23
C GLY A 64 2.81 10.40 8.17
N GLY A 65 2.56 9.83 6.99
CA GLY A 65 2.40 8.38 6.84
C GLY A 65 3.66 7.64 6.43
N SER A 66 4.71 8.35 6.03
CA SER A 66 5.91 7.72 5.47
C SER A 66 6.68 6.86 6.48
N ASN A 67 6.49 7.12 7.77
CA ASN A 67 7.16 6.37 8.83
C ASN A 67 6.32 5.21 9.37
N GLU A 68 5.15 4.98 8.80
CA GLU A 68 4.30 3.87 9.23
C GLU A 68 4.60 2.62 8.41
N PRO A 69 5.19 1.57 9.03
CA PRO A 69 5.56 0.35 8.31
C PRO A 69 4.36 -0.47 7.86
N ALA A 70 3.15 -0.13 8.32
CA ALA A 70 1.93 -0.87 8.00
C ALA A 70 1.31 -0.46 6.67
N ILE A 71 1.78 0.60 6.03
CA ILE A 71 1.23 1.04 4.74
C ILE A 71 1.65 0.08 3.63
N ALA A 72 0.69 -0.39 2.84
CA ALA A 72 0.97 -1.20 1.66
C ALA A 72 1.05 -0.29 0.43
N ILE A 73 2.12 -0.41 -0.34
CA ILE A 73 2.35 0.38 -1.55
C ILE A 73 2.51 -0.57 -2.71
N ASP A 74 1.78 -0.32 -3.81
CA ASP A 74 1.90 -1.13 -5.01
C ASP A 74 1.54 -0.30 -6.24
N PHE A 75 2.00 -0.77 -7.39
CA PHE A 75 1.67 -0.16 -8.69
C PHE A 75 0.46 -0.88 -9.27
N ILE A 76 -0.57 -0.12 -9.62
CA ILE A 76 -1.79 -0.69 -10.20
C ILE A 76 -1.66 -0.66 -11.71
N SER A 77 -1.28 -1.80 -12.29
CA SER A 77 -1.09 -1.92 -13.73
C SER A 77 -2.40 -2.28 -14.43
N THR A 78 -2.68 -1.59 -15.54
CA THR A 78 -3.82 -1.91 -16.40
C THR A 78 -3.45 -2.97 -17.44
N VAL A 79 -2.16 -3.30 -17.56
CA VAL A 79 -1.67 -4.31 -18.50
C VAL A 79 -1.86 -5.71 -17.90
N PRO A 80 -2.51 -6.65 -18.62
CA PRO A 80 -2.64 -8.03 -18.12
C PRO A 80 -1.28 -8.68 -17.91
N PRO A 81 -1.12 -9.50 -16.84
CA PRO A 81 0.17 -10.14 -16.55
C PRO A 81 0.72 -10.97 -17.69
N ASN A 82 -0.14 -11.65 -18.45
CA ASN A 82 0.30 -12.51 -19.57
C ASN A 82 0.77 -11.70 -20.78
N PHE A 83 0.51 -10.41 -20.79
CA PHE A 83 0.98 -9.53 -21.88
C PHE A 83 2.50 -9.30 -21.80
N LEU A 84 3.07 -9.46 -20.63
CA LEU A 84 4.50 -9.22 -20.41
C LEU A 84 5.37 -10.41 -20.80
N LEU A 85 4.77 -11.49 -21.22
CA LEU A 85 5.50 -12.65 -21.70
C LEU A 85 5.74 -12.53 -23.20
#